data_8f9178e576cb15c92d662022298f3bac
#
_entry.id   8f9178e576cb15c92d662022298f3bac
#
_cell.length_a   1.000
_cell.length_b   1.000
_cell.length_c   1.000
_cell.angle_alpha   90.00
_cell.angle_beta   90.00
_cell.angle_gamma   90.00
#
_symmetry.space_group_name_H-M   'P 1'
#
loop_
_entity.id
_entity.type
_entity.pdbx_description
1 polymer ?
#
loop_
_entity_poly.entity_id
_entity_poly.type
_entity_poly.pdbx_seq_one_letter_code
_entity_poly.pdbx_strand_id
1 'polypeptide(L)'
;MLNSQANELMFVDVNSRRQVSASSTKTVEWATMTCLFGWPVQGIWPGLDYTDVNSTCRSRNGTLLATGDDFGTVKLFRYPSVKEKAGSNVSYGHSSHVTGVKFTANDTFVVSTGGNDKTVLLWDTDINDDD
;
A
#
# COMPACT_ATOMS: atom_id res chain seq x y z
N MET A 1 10.46 -4.89 -8.89
CA MET A 1 9.02 -4.95 -9.22
C MET A 1 8.58 -3.57 -9.70
N LEU A 2 7.77 -3.52 -10.74
CA LEU A 2 7.28 -2.30 -11.37
C LEU A 2 5.79 -2.43 -11.62
N ASN A 3 5.04 -1.33 -11.41
CA ASN A 3 3.65 -1.21 -11.87
C ASN A 3 3.56 -0.10 -12.93
N SER A 4 2.73 -0.30 -13.94
CA SER A 4 2.42 0.73 -14.94
C SER A 4 1.04 1.35 -14.68
N GLN A 5 0.78 2.49 -15.30
CA GLN A 5 -0.55 3.11 -15.28
C GLN A 5 -1.63 2.28 -15.98
N ALA A 6 -1.22 1.31 -16.81
CA ALA A 6 -2.11 0.35 -17.44
C ALA A 6 -2.39 -0.88 -16.55
N ASN A 7 -2.13 -0.78 -15.25
CA ASN A 7 -2.30 -1.86 -14.25
C ASN A 7 -1.46 -3.12 -14.54
N GLU A 8 -0.32 -2.94 -15.17
CA GLU A 8 0.61 -4.04 -15.42
C GLU A 8 1.56 -4.24 -14.25
N LEU A 9 1.92 -5.48 -14.00
CA LEU A 9 2.90 -5.88 -13.01
C LEU A 9 4.05 -6.60 -13.71
N MET A 10 5.25 -6.04 -13.56
CA MET A 10 6.47 -6.58 -14.16
C MET A 10 7.56 -6.76 -13.13
N PHE A 11 8.38 -7.79 -13.32
CA PHE A 11 9.52 -8.09 -12.48
C PHE A 11 10.80 -8.07 -13.33
N VAL A 12 11.81 -7.38 -12.84
CA VAL A 12 13.10 -7.24 -13.51
C VAL A 12 14.21 -7.62 -12.54
N ASP A 13 15.08 -8.52 -12.96
CA ASP A 13 16.35 -8.76 -12.27
C ASP A 13 17.34 -7.67 -12.67
N VAL A 14 17.76 -6.89 -11.68
CA VAL A 14 18.64 -5.73 -11.88
C VAL A 14 20.04 -6.16 -12.35
N ASN A 15 20.54 -7.29 -11.89
CA ASN A 15 21.88 -7.77 -12.22
C ASN A 15 21.95 -8.25 -13.68
N SER A 16 21.01 -9.08 -14.09
CA SER A 16 20.94 -9.60 -15.46
C SER A 16 20.28 -8.60 -16.44
N ARG A 17 19.59 -7.58 -15.93
CA ARG A 17 18.79 -6.60 -16.70
C ARG A 17 17.71 -7.26 -17.55
N ARG A 18 17.16 -8.38 -17.09
CA ARG A 18 16.14 -9.14 -17.80
C ARG A 18 14.84 -9.19 -17.00
N GLN A 19 13.75 -9.25 -17.74
CA GLN A 19 12.44 -9.53 -17.14
C GLN A 19 12.43 -10.99 -16.67
N VAL A 20 11.84 -11.20 -15.46
CA VAL A 20 11.65 -12.52 -14.87
C VAL A 20 10.17 -12.82 -14.70
N SER A 21 9.81 -14.08 -14.59
CA SER A 21 8.41 -14.48 -14.45
C SER A 21 7.86 -14.11 -13.07
N ALA A 22 6.58 -13.76 -13.00
CA ALA A 22 5.90 -13.46 -11.73
C ALA A 22 5.96 -14.65 -10.76
N SER A 23 5.80 -15.87 -11.26
CA SER A 23 5.83 -17.09 -10.43
C SER A 23 7.17 -17.29 -9.70
N SER A 24 8.28 -16.89 -10.29
CA SER A 24 9.61 -17.00 -9.68
C SER A 24 9.84 -16.00 -8.53
N THR A 25 8.99 -14.99 -8.41
CA THR A 25 9.12 -13.91 -7.42
C THR A 25 8.14 -14.01 -6.26
N LYS A 26 7.31 -15.07 -6.22
CA LYS A 26 6.23 -15.23 -5.24
C LYS A 26 6.70 -15.22 -3.78
N THR A 27 7.90 -15.76 -3.52
CA THR A 27 8.49 -15.88 -2.19
C THR A 27 9.58 -14.85 -1.91
N VAL A 28 9.80 -13.90 -2.81
CA VAL A 28 10.82 -12.86 -2.64
C VAL A 28 10.39 -11.87 -1.57
N GLU A 29 11.27 -11.61 -0.61
CA GLU A 29 11.14 -10.51 0.32
C GLU A 29 11.63 -9.22 -0.32
N TRP A 30 10.76 -8.21 -0.36
CA TRP A 30 11.07 -6.92 -0.96
C TRP A 30 11.67 -5.99 0.08
N ALA A 31 12.74 -5.29 -0.28
CA ALA A 31 13.37 -4.29 0.59
C ALA A 31 12.40 -3.15 0.96
N THR A 32 11.58 -2.73 0.00
CA THR A 32 10.47 -1.78 0.18
C THR A 32 9.22 -2.31 -0.49
N MET A 33 8.04 -1.87 -0.05
CA MET A 33 6.77 -2.21 -0.69
C MET A 33 5.95 -0.94 -0.87
N THR A 34 6.00 -0.39 -2.07
CA THR A 34 5.27 0.79 -2.51
C THR A 34 4.50 0.56 -3.82
N CYS A 35 4.59 -0.64 -4.38
CA CYS A 35 3.82 -1.04 -5.54
C CYS A 35 2.38 -1.38 -5.15
N LEU A 36 1.43 -0.92 -5.96
CA LEU A 36 -0.02 -1.15 -5.75
C LEU A 36 -0.44 -2.57 -6.11
N PHE A 37 0.30 -3.22 -7.00
CA PHE A 37 0.09 -4.60 -7.42
C PHE A 37 1.31 -5.45 -7.04
N GLY A 38 1.07 -6.67 -6.62
CA GLY A 38 2.09 -7.63 -6.25
C GLY A 38 1.53 -8.71 -5.32
N TRP A 39 2.27 -9.80 -5.16
CA TRP A 39 1.86 -10.94 -4.35
C TRP A 39 1.46 -10.57 -2.91
N PRO A 40 2.20 -9.71 -2.19
CA PRO A 40 1.91 -9.43 -0.79
C PRO A 40 0.82 -8.37 -0.58
N VAL A 41 0.27 -7.77 -1.63
CA VAL A 41 -0.71 -6.66 -1.55
C VAL A 41 -2.01 -6.96 -2.30
N GLN A 42 -2.28 -8.21 -2.63
CA GLN A 42 -3.49 -8.59 -3.38
C GLN A 42 -4.80 -8.23 -2.66
N GLY A 43 -4.79 -8.23 -1.34
CA GLY A 43 -5.97 -8.04 -0.51
C GLY A 43 -6.38 -6.59 -0.28
N ILE A 44 -5.62 -5.60 -0.76
CA ILE A 44 -5.91 -4.18 -0.51
C ILE A 44 -7.02 -3.61 -1.40
N TRP A 45 -7.41 -4.33 -2.45
CA TRP A 45 -8.38 -3.86 -3.44
C TRP A 45 -9.81 -4.20 -3.00
N PRO A 46 -10.72 -3.20 -2.91
CA PRO A 46 -12.06 -3.40 -2.35
C PRO A 46 -13.04 -4.11 -3.30
N GLY A 47 -12.69 -4.24 -4.59
CA GLY A 47 -13.57 -4.82 -5.59
C GLY A 47 -12.86 -5.08 -6.91
N LEU A 48 -13.64 -5.09 -8.00
CA LEU A 48 -13.11 -5.31 -9.36
C LEU A 48 -12.50 -4.07 -10.00
N ASP A 49 -12.71 -2.90 -9.41
CA ASP A 49 -12.11 -1.65 -9.86
C ASP A 49 -10.73 -1.45 -9.23
N TYR A 50 -9.72 -1.38 -10.06
CA TYR A 50 -8.32 -1.20 -9.67
C TYR A 50 -7.84 0.25 -9.80
N THR A 51 -8.74 1.22 -9.76
CA THR A 51 -8.42 2.64 -9.86
C THR A 51 -8.44 3.38 -8.52
N ASP A 52 -9.00 2.78 -7.49
CA ASP A 52 -9.33 3.48 -6.25
C ASP A 52 -8.14 3.69 -5.31
N VAL A 53 -7.17 2.79 -5.33
CA VAL A 53 -5.98 2.88 -4.46
C VAL A 53 -4.85 3.60 -5.19
N ASN A 54 -4.40 4.72 -4.63
CA ASN A 54 -3.41 5.59 -5.28
C ASN A 54 -1.99 5.41 -4.74
N SER A 55 -1.85 5.04 -3.48
CA SER A 55 -0.55 4.93 -2.83
C SER A 55 -0.57 3.85 -1.76
N THR A 56 0.54 3.16 -1.61
CA THR A 56 0.75 2.17 -0.55
C THR A 56 2.17 2.25 0.00
N CYS A 57 2.32 1.91 1.27
CA CYS A 57 3.61 1.85 1.93
C CYS A 57 3.59 0.78 3.02
N ARG A 58 4.59 -0.09 3.04
CA ARG A 58 4.79 -1.06 4.12
C ARG A 58 5.55 -0.42 5.28
N SER A 59 5.19 -0.76 6.50
CA SER A 59 5.94 -0.40 7.71
C SER A 59 7.37 -0.99 7.65
N ARG A 60 8.31 -0.35 8.32
CA ARG A 60 9.70 -0.78 8.35
C ARG A 60 9.87 -2.15 9.02
N ASN A 61 9.08 -2.39 10.07
CA ASN A 61 9.08 -3.69 10.76
C ASN A 61 8.40 -4.81 9.98
N GLY A 62 7.77 -4.50 8.83
CA GLY A 62 7.18 -5.48 7.92
C GLY A 62 5.85 -6.08 8.41
N THR A 63 5.15 -5.45 9.35
CA THR A 63 3.89 -6.00 9.93
C THR A 63 2.64 -5.29 9.44
N LEU A 64 2.76 -4.06 8.93
CA LEU A 64 1.65 -3.22 8.51
C LEU A 64 1.82 -2.72 7.08
N LEU A 65 0.68 -2.42 6.45
CA LEU A 65 0.60 -1.81 5.14
C LEU A 65 -0.43 -0.68 5.18
N ALA A 66 -0.02 0.54 4.84
CA ALA A 66 -0.92 1.68 4.71
C ALA A 66 -1.30 1.89 3.25
N THR A 67 -2.54 2.29 2.99
CA THR A 67 -3.03 2.71 1.67
C THR A 67 -3.76 4.03 1.74
N GLY A 68 -3.72 4.78 0.64
CA GLY A 68 -4.53 5.98 0.43
C GLY A 68 -5.32 5.84 -0.86
N ASP A 69 -6.58 6.26 -0.86
CA ASP A 69 -7.52 6.02 -1.97
C ASP A 69 -8.19 7.29 -2.50
N ASP A 70 -9.00 7.11 -3.55
CA ASP A 70 -9.76 8.18 -4.21
C ASP A 70 -10.87 8.77 -3.34
N PHE A 71 -11.28 8.06 -2.30
CA PHE A 71 -12.38 8.47 -1.41
C PHE A 71 -11.92 9.27 -0.20
N GLY A 72 -10.64 9.65 -0.15
CA GLY A 72 -10.06 10.39 0.96
C GLY A 72 -9.80 9.53 2.20
N THR A 73 -9.81 8.21 2.08
CA THR A 73 -9.57 7.32 3.21
C THR A 73 -8.11 6.85 3.26
N VAL A 74 -7.61 6.70 4.47
CA VAL A 74 -6.36 6.03 4.77
C VAL A 74 -6.70 4.72 5.46
N LYS A 75 -6.20 3.60 4.93
CA LYS A 75 -6.46 2.27 5.48
C LYS A 75 -5.18 1.64 5.97
N LEU A 76 -5.28 0.93 7.08
CA LEU A 76 -4.18 0.20 7.67
C LEU A 76 -4.51 -1.30 7.67
N PHE A 77 -3.71 -2.08 6.97
CA PHE A 77 -3.82 -3.54 6.85
C PHE A 77 -2.70 -4.22 7.61
N ARG A 78 -2.91 -5.48 7.99
CA ARG A 78 -1.81 -6.39 8.33
C ARG A 78 -1.02 -6.72 7.06
N TYR A 79 0.30 -6.79 7.17
CA TYR A 79 1.17 -7.20 6.06
C TYR A 79 1.76 -8.60 6.34
N PRO A 80 1.84 -9.47 5.33
CA PRO A 80 1.31 -9.34 3.98
C PRO A 80 -0.22 -9.40 3.92
N SER A 81 -0.83 -8.67 2.98
CA SER A 81 -2.27 -8.63 2.77
C SER A 81 -2.64 -9.39 1.50
N VAL A 82 -2.81 -10.69 1.62
CA VAL A 82 -2.98 -11.61 0.48
C VAL A 82 -4.44 -12.02 0.29
N LYS A 83 -5.19 -12.12 1.38
CA LYS A 83 -6.60 -12.56 1.34
C LYS A 83 -7.45 -11.53 0.58
N GLU A 84 -8.26 -11.99 -0.36
CA GLU A 84 -9.20 -11.14 -1.07
C GLU A 84 -10.07 -10.34 -0.10
N LYS A 85 -10.21 -9.04 -0.33
CA LYS A 85 -10.93 -8.10 0.54
C LYS A 85 -10.47 -8.20 2.00
N ALA A 86 -9.17 -8.12 2.22
CA ALA A 86 -8.60 -8.18 3.56
C ALA A 86 -9.19 -7.11 4.47
N GLY A 87 -9.38 -7.45 5.74
CA GLY A 87 -9.84 -6.49 6.76
C GLY A 87 -8.80 -5.38 6.98
N SER A 88 -9.28 -4.18 7.26
CA SER A 88 -8.45 -3.02 7.52
C SER A 88 -9.09 -2.07 8.53
N ASN A 89 -8.26 -1.30 9.23
CA ASN A 89 -8.71 -0.13 9.96
C ASN A 89 -8.81 1.04 8.98
N VAL A 90 -9.98 1.68 8.93
CA VAL A 90 -10.27 2.76 7.98
C VAL A 90 -10.35 4.08 8.73
N SER A 91 -9.57 5.06 8.30
CA SER A 91 -9.57 6.41 8.85
C SER A 91 -10.00 7.42 7.79
N TYR A 92 -10.86 8.35 8.19
CA TYR A 92 -11.42 9.40 7.36
C TYR A 92 -10.86 10.75 7.81
N GLY A 93 -10.48 11.60 6.87
CA GLY A 93 -9.92 12.91 7.21
C GLY A 93 -9.64 13.80 6.01
N HIS A 94 -9.24 13.23 4.87
CA HIS A 94 -9.13 13.98 3.63
C HIS A 94 -10.50 14.24 3.03
N SER A 95 -10.70 15.45 2.50
CA SER A 95 -11.95 15.83 1.81
C SER A 95 -11.92 15.51 0.31
N SER A 96 -10.81 15.01 -0.19
CA SER A 96 -10.62 14.58 -1.57
C SER A 96 -9.65 13.38 -1.60
N HIS A 97 -9.28 12.94 -2.79
CA HIS A 97 -8.39 11.79 -2.96
C HIS A 97 -7.05 11.94 -2.24
N VAL A 98 -6.57 10.86 -1.69
CA VAL A 98 -5.24 10.74 -1.09
C VAL A 98 -4.22 10.48 -2.20
N THR A 99 -3.14 11.24 -2.21
CA THR A 99 -2.08 11.13 -3.24
C THR A 99 -0.85 10.37 -2.77
N GLY A 100 -0.62 10.30 -1.47
CA GLY A 100 0.54 9.59 -0.94
C GLY A 100 0.35 9.17 0.51
N VAL A 101 0.96 8.05 0.86
CA VAL A 101 1.07 7.55 2.25
C VAL A 101 2.50 7.09 2.52
N LYS A 102 3.02 7.39 3.71
CA LYS A 102 4.33 6.93 4.17
C LYS A 102 4.32 6.68 5.67
N PHE A 103 4.94 5.59 6.10
CA PHE A 103 5.27 5.40 7.52
C PHE A 103 6.43 6.31 7.95
N THR A 104 6.40 6.77 9.19
CA THR A 104 7.58 7.36 9.83
C THR A 104 8.65 6.30 10.08
N ALA A 105 9.89 6.73 10.31
CA ALA A 105 11.03 5.82 10.42
C ALA A 105 10.91 4.80 11.57
N ASN A 106 10.15 5.13 12.61
CA ASN A 106 9.89 4.26 13.77
C ASN A 106 8.54 3.52 13.70
N ASP A 107 7.83 3.62 12.57
CA ASP A 107 6.50 3.03 12.34
C ASP A 107 5.38 3.52 13.30
N THR A 108 5.63 4.56 14.10
CA THR A 108 4.63 5.09 15.04
C THR A 108 3.48 5.81 14.33
N PHE A 109 3.77 6.45 13.20
CA PHE A 109 2.78 7.23 12.47
C PHE A 109 2.79 6.89 10.97
N VAL A 110 1.64 7.12 10.35
CA VAL A 110 1.49 7.24 8.90
C VAL A 110 1.25 8.71 8.57
N VAL A 111 1.98 9.23 7.61
CA VAL A 111 1.75 10.54 7.01
C VAL A 111 1.01 10.34 5.71
N SER A 112 -0.07 11.06 5.48
CA SER A 112 -0.78 11.08 4.21
C SER A 112 -0.88 12.48 3.63
N THR A 113 -0.89 12.55 2.31
CA THR A 113 -1.05 13.79 1.55
C THR A 113 -2.32 13.75 0.72
N GLY A 114 -3.08 14.83 0.73
CA GLY A 114 -4.24 15.01 -0.12
C GLY A 114 -3.90 15.80 -1.39
N GLY A 115 -4.65 15.56 -2.45
CA GLY A 115 -4.53 16.30 -3.70
C GLY A 115 -5.25 17.63 -3.63
N ASN A 116 -6.53 17.65 -3.98
CA ASN A 116 -7.33 18.89 -4.05
C ASN A 116 -7.56 19.55 -2.70
N ASP A 117 -7.59 18.79 -1.60
CA ASP A 117 -7.75 19.35 -0.25
C ASP A 117 -6.48 20.01 0.29
N LYS A 118 -5.32 19.78 -0.36
CA LYS A 118 -4.02 20.39 -0.03
C LYS A 118 -3.62 20.19 1.44
N THR A 119 -3.98 19.04 2.03
CA THR A 119 -3.70 18.72 3.42
C THR A 119 -2.61 17.66 3.57
N VAL A 120 -1.92 17.71 4.69
CA VAL A 120 -1.03 16.65 5.19
C VAL A 120 -1.57 16.23 6.54
N LEU A 121 -1.86 14.96 6.70
CA LEU A 121 -2.40 14.40 7.93
C LEU A 121 -1.45 13.38 8.54
N LEU A 122 -1.46 13.31 9.85
CA LEU A 122 -0.69 12.36 10.64
C LEU A 122 -1.65 11.42 11.36
N TRP A 123 -1.42 10.12 11.23
CA TRP A 123 -2.24 9.05 11.78
C TRP A 123 -1.41 8.20 12.73
N ASP A 124 -1.95 7.93 13.89
CA ASP A 124 -1.36 6.98 14.84
C ASP A 124 -1.52 5.56 14.31
N THR A 125 -0.48 4.74 14.45
CA THR A 125 -0.50 3.33 14.04
C THR A 125 -0.81 2.38 15.20
N ASP A 126 -1.03 2.88 16.42
CA ASP A 126 -1.42 2.05 17.55
C ASP A 126 -2.76 1.37 17.27
N ILE A 127 -2.66 0.15 16.80
CA ILE A 127 -3.79 -0.76 16.73
C ILE A 127 -3.93 -1.30 18.16
N ASN A 128 -4.88 -0.75 18.89
CA ASN A 128 -5.30 -1.39 20.13
C ASN A 128 -5.81 -2.78 19.75
N ASP A 129 -5.16 -3.84 20.25
CA ASP A 129 -5.53 -5.24 19.99
C ASP A 129 -6.90 -5.63 20.64
N ASP A 130 -7.69 -4.65 21.06
CA ASP A 130 -8.98 -4.82 21.74
C ASP A 130 -10.21 -4.73 20.80
N ASP A 131 -10.01 -4.74 19.49
CA ASP A 131 -11.13 -4.78 18.52
C ASP A 131 -11.07 -6.06 17.66
#